data_a8ee81fcff94f132d04d473916db687b
#
_entry.id   a8ee81fcff94f132d04d473916db687b
#
_cell.length_a   1.000
_cell.length_b   1.000
_cell.length_c   1.000
_cell.angle_alpha   90.00
_cell.angle_beta   90.00
_cell.angle_gamma   90.00
#
_symmetry.space_group_name_H-M   'P 1'
#
loop_
_entity.id
_entity.type
_entity.pdbx_description
1 polymer ?
#
loop_
_entity_poly.entity_id
_entity_poly.type
_entity_poly.pdbx_seq_one_letter_code
_entity_poly.pdbx_strand_id
1 'polypeptide(L)'
;MKNQAIMNRYILSFFLVLSTTFALRAQQTRLVEVGKGYSQTSVNTTVFRNNSLVTQGDEQYISYYDGDGYLVLGKRKLDSDKWTLNRTQYKGNVKDAHNIISMMLDGDGYLHVSFDHHGHKLNYCRSTAPHALELGDKESMTGIDEGNVTYPEFYPLNGGDLLYVYRSGSSGRGNLVMNRYSVKERKWHRVQDVLIDGEDKRNAYWQLYVDERGTIHLSWVWRETWHVETNHDLCYARSFDNGVTWYKANGKKYDLPIRYNNAEYACRIPQNSELINQTSMSADASGNPYIATYWRSPDSEVPQYCIVWHDGETWHNRQVSERHTPFSLKGGGTKMIPIARPRIVVEGGEIFYIFRDEERGSRVSMAHAAAVGTGEWTFTDLTDFPVDAWEPSHDTELWKQKRRLHLFVQHTKQGDGEKMVVFEPQPIYVLEVDSLH
;
A
#
# COMPACT_ATOMS: atom_id res chain seq x y z
N MET A 1 -86.88 34.80 14.65
CA MET A 1 -86.39 35.68 13.58
C MET A 1 -84.87 35.62 13.56
N LYS A 2 -84.32 35.33 12.38
CA LYS A 2 -82.95 35.33 11.96
C LYS A 2 -82.00 34.24 12.54
N ASN A 3 -81.90 33.15 11.74
CA ASN A 3 -80.80 32.19 11.71
C ASN A 3 -79.49 32.83 11.30
N GLN A 4 -78.42 32.55 12.00
CA GLN A 4 -77.05 32.74 11.47
C GLN A 4 -76.32 31.41 11.48
N ALA A 5 -76.11 30.91 10.27
CA ALA A 5 -75.32 29.69 10.01
C ALA A 5 -73.82 29.98 10.22
N ILE A 6 -73.16 29.16 11.02
CA ILE A 6 -71.73 29.16 11.19
C ILE A 6 -71.16 28.15 10.16
N MET A 7 -70.38 28.67 9.21
CA MET A 7 -69.71 27.89 8.19
C MET A 7 -68.32 27.50 8.68
N ASN A 8 -68.17 26.24 9.00
CA ASN A 8 -66.84 25.66 9.35
C ASN A 8 -65.98 25.56 8.08
N ARG A 9 -64.85 26.27 8.07
CA ARG A 9 -63.78 26.12 7.06
C ARG A 9 -62.81 25.08 7.59
N TYR A 10 -62.77 23.89 6.98
CA TYR A 10 -61.68 22.92 7.09
C TYR A 10 -60.52 23.38 6.24
N ILE A 11 -59.40 23.77 6.89
CA ILE A 11 -58.11 24.00 6.23
C ILE A 11 -57.43 22.63 6.13
N LEU A 12 -57.36 22.08 4.94
CA LEU A 12 -56.63 20.86 4.61
C LEU A 12 -55.14 21.25 4.41
N SER A 13 -54.28 21.05 5.42
CA SER A 13 -52.85 21.23 5.27
C SER A 13 -52.26 20.02 4.56
N PHE A 14 -51.86 20.19 3.29
CA PHE A 14 -51.09 19.20 2.57
C PHE A 14 -49.65 19.27 3.01
N PHE A 15 -49.20 18.30 3.81
CA PHE A 15 -47.77 18.08 4.08
C PHE A 15 -47.16 17.38 2.86
N LEU A 16 -46.42 18.14 2.03
CA LEU A 16 -45.58 17.61 0.95
C LEU A 16 -44.34 16.99 1.61
N VAL A 17 -44.34 15.67 1.80
CA VAL A 17 -43.15 14.92 2.22
C VAL A 17 -42.21 14.85 1.01
N LEU A 18 -41.21 15.71 0.94
CA LEU A 18 -40.10 15.58 -0.02
C LEU A 18 -39.26 14.36 0.42
N SER A 19 -39.57 13.20 -0.16
CA SER A 19 -38.64 12.05 -0.05
C SER A 19 -37.46 12.34 -0.97
N THR A 20 -36.36 12.83 -0.43
CA THR A 20 -35.05 12.80 -1.07
C THR A 20 -34.60 11.37 -1.19
N THR A 21 -34.87 10.72 -2.31
CA THR A 21 -34.23 9.48 -2.70
C THR A 21 -32.75 9.80 -2.94
N PHE A 22 -31.91 9.51 -1.98
CA PHE A 22 -30.48 9.35 -2.24
C PHE A 22 -30.34 8.12 -3.16
N ALA A 23 -30.22 8.37 -4.46
CA ALA A 23 -29.76 7.34 -5.37
C ALA A 23 -28.32 7.01 -4.95
N LEU A 24 -28.08 5.84 -4.34
CA LEU A 24 -26.76 5.26 -4.29
C LEU A 24 -26.27 5.16 -5.74
N ARG A 25 -25.38 6.04 -6.15
CA ARG A 25 -24.64 5.86 -7.39
C ARG A 25 -23.78 4.60 -7.19
N ALA A 26 -24.10 3.55 -7.94
CA ALA A 26 -23.22 2.42 -8.04
C ALA A 26 -21.86 2.96 -8.52
N GLN A 27 -20.82 2.66 -7.74
CA GLN A 27 -19.45 3.07 -8.05
C GLN A 27 -19.08 2.48 -9.42
N GLN A 28 -18.83 3.33 -10.41
CA GLN A 28 -18.43 2.86 -11.73
C GLN A 28 -16.99 2.42 -11.67
N THR A 29 -16.76 1.14 -11.94
CA THR A 29 -15.42 0.56 -12.08
C THR A 29 -15.19 0.16 -13.52
N ARG A 30 -13.94 0.33 -14.00
CA ARG A 30 -13.51 -0.10 -15.33
C ARG A 30 -12.24 -0.91 -15.24
N LEU A 31 -12.20 -2.06 -15.90
CA LEU A 31 -11.02 -2.90 -16.03
C LEU A 31 -10.34 -2.64 -17.37
N VAL A 32 -9.08 -2.22 -17.32
CA VAL A 32 -8.23 -2.05 -18.51
C VAL A 32 -7.19 -3.16 -18.53
N GLU A 33 -7.27 -4.06 -19.51
CA GLU A 33 -6.33 -5.17 -19.63
C GLU A 33 -4.95 -4.66 -20.08
N VAL A 34 -3.90 -5.18 -19.44
CA VAL A 34 -2.51 -4.84 -19.70
C VAL A 34 -1.81 -5.94 -20.49
N GLY A 35 -1.93 -7.18 -20.03
CA GLY A 35 -1.26 -8.36 -20.58
C GLY A 35 -1.43 -9.55 -19.64
N LYS A 36 -0.59 -10.59 -19.80
CA LYS A 36 -0.63 -11.76 -18.92
C LYS A 36 0.62 -11.83 -18.06
N GLY A 37 0.43 -12.07 -16.76
CA GLY A 37 1.49 -12.17 -15.77
C GLY A 37 1.57 -13.52 -15.07
N TYR A 38 2.71 -13.78 -14.43
CA TYR A 38 2.92 -14.94 -13.58
C TYR A 38 1.91 -14.97 -12.43
N SER A 39 1.36 -16.14 -12.11
CA SER A 39 0.20 -16.26 -11.21
C SER A 39 0.26 -17.44 -10.24
N GLN A 40 1.33 -18.25 -10.27
CA GLN A 40 1.49 -19.41 -9.38
C GLN A 40 1.96 -19.03 -7.96
N THR A 41 2.43 -17.80 -7.80
CA THR A 41 2.72 -17.13 -6.53
C THR A 41 2.17 -15.71 -6.59
N SER A 42 2.12 -15.04 -5.45
CA SER A 42 1.68 -13.64 -5.35
C SER A 42 2.76 -12.60 -5.71
N VAL A 43 3.86 -12.98 -6.35
CA VAL A 43 5.00 -12.07 -6.66
C VAL A 43 4.59 -10.79 -7.37
N ASN A 44 3.56 -10.84 -8.21
CA ASN A 44 3.00 -9.67 -8.90
C ASN A 44 1.96 -8.91 -8.07
N THR A 45 1.51 -9.43 -6.94
CA THR A 45 0.33 -8.93 -6.22
C THR A 45 0.50 -8.79 -4.72
N THR A 46 1.69 -9.02 -4.18
CA THR A 46 1.94 -8.91 -2.75
C THR A 46 2.06 -7.45 -2.31
N VAL A 47 1.67 -7.13 -1.06
CA VAL A 47 1.55 -5.75 -0.55
C VAL A 47 2.85 -4.96 -0.59
N PHE A 48 3.99 -5.60 -0.36
CA PHE A 48 5.29 -4.93 -0.41
C PHE A 48 5.78 -4.63 -1.83
N ARG A 49 4.97 -4.94 -2.84
CA ARG A 49 5.12 -4.48 -4.21
C ARG A 49 4.63 -3.04 -4.35
N ASN A 50 5.31 -2.10 -3.69
CA ASN A 50 4.99 -0.69 -3.77
C ASN A 50 5.53 -0.06 -5.05
N ASN A 51 4.73 0.88 -5.62
CA ASN A 51 5.12 1.70 -6.76
C ASN A 51 5.55 0.88 -7.98
N SER A 52 4.69 -0.03 -8.41
CA SER A 52 4.81 -0.78 -9.67
C SER A 52 3.71 -0.46 -10.67
N LEU A 53 2.82 0.47 -10.29
CA LEU A 53 1.87 1.21 -11.12
C LEU A 53 2.02 2.69 -10.73
N VAL A 54 2.48 3.54 -11.64
CA VAL A 54 2.91 4.91 -11.35
C VAL A 54 2.55 5.84 -12.50
N THR A 55 1.99 7.00 -12.21
CA THR A 55 1.68 8.05 -13.18
C THR A 55 2.65 9.23 -13.04
N GLN A 56 3.14 9.71 -14.19
CA GLN A 56 3.82 11.00 -14.28
C GLN A 56 3.16 11.83 -15.41
N GLY A 57 2.59 12.97 -15.05
CA GLY A 57 1.84 13.81 -15.99
C GLY A 57 0.56 13.13 -16.50
N ASP A 58 0.54 12.78 -17.78
CA ASP A 58 -0.56 12.07 -18.45
C ASP A 58 -0.18 10.65 -18.90
N GLU A 59 1.00 10.17 -18.54
CA GLU A 59 1.47 8.81 -18.79
C GLU A 59 1.45 7.95 -17.54
N GLN A 60 0.88 6.76 -17.64
CA GLN A 60 0.86 5.74 -16.60
C GLN A 60 1.79 4.60 -16.99
N TYR A 61 2.62 4.17 -16.04
CA TYR A 61 3.62 3.11 -16.18
C TYR A 61 3.25 1.93 -15.29
N ILE A 62 3.57 0.72 -15.75
CA ILE A 62 3.33 -0.54 -15.02
C ILE A 62 4.52 -1.46 -15.16
N SER A 63 4.79 -2.25 -14.10
CA SER A 63 5.77 -3.34 -14.15
C SER A 63 5.19 -4.62 -13.58
N TYR A 64 5.61 -5.77 -14.14
CA TYR A 64 5.20 -7.09 -13.67
C TYR A 64 6.13 -8.17 -14.23
N TYR A 65 6.08 -9.38 -13.67
CA TYR A 65 6.69 -10.57 -14.28
C TYR A 65 5.69 -11.28 -15.18
N ASP A 66 6.09 -11.60 -16.41
CA ASP A 66 5.30 -12.43 -17.33
C ASP A 66 5.29 -13.91 -16.93
N GLY A 67 4.57 -14.74 -17.68
CA GLY A 67 4.45 -16.17 -17.41
C GLY A 67 5.77 -16.94 -17.37
N ASP A 68 6.82 -16.42 -18.00
CA ASP A 68 8.18 -16.98 -18.02
C ASP A 68 9.11 -16.36 -16.96
N GLY A 69 8.62 -15.39 -16.18
CA GLY A 69 9.35 -14.68 -15.14
C GLY A 69 10.24 -13.54 -15.66
N TYR A 70 10.04 -13.06 -16.88
CA TYR A 70 10.71 -11.86 -17.36
C TYR A 70 10.02 -10.60 -16.83
N LEU A 71 10.84 -9.61 -16.48
CA LEU A 71 10.39 -8.27 -16.15
C LEU A 71 9.79 -7.62 -17.41
N VAL A 72 8.54 -7.24 -17.35
CA VAL A 72 7.83 -6.47 -18.37
C VAL A 72 7.57 -5.07 -17.84
N LEU A 73 7.87 -4.08 -18.64
CA LEU A 73 7.51 -2.69 -18.42
C LEU A 73 6.44 -2.29 -19.43
N GLY A 74 5.49 -1.51 -18.99
CA GLY A 74 4.44 -0.99 -19.86
C GLY A 74 4.17 0.48 -19.61
N LYS A 75 3.66 1.18 -20.64
CA LYS A 75 3.13 2.54 -20.49
C LYS A 75 1.91 2.77 -21.36
N ARG A 76 1.05 3.68 -20.93
CA ARG A 76 -0.11 4.18 -21.69
C ARG A 76 -0.35 5.66 -21.39
N LYS A 77 -1.10 6.33 -22.24
CA LYS A 77 -1.77 7.58 -21.88
C LYS A 77 -2.96 7.26 -20.95
N LEU A 78 -3.20 8.09 -19.94
CA LEU A 78 -4.27 7.87 -18.94
C LEU A 78 -5.66 7.68 -19.54
N ASP A 79 -5.94 8.35 -20.67
CA ASP A 79 -7.25 8.27 -21.35
C ASP A 79 -7.28 7.22 -22.47
N SER A 80 -6.28 6.33 -22.52
CA SER A 80 -6.16 5.26 -23.52
C SER A 80 -6.14 3.89 -22.85
N ASP A 81 -6.86 2.92 -23.43
CA ASP A 81 -6.80 1.52 -23.02
C ASP A 81 -5.60 0.77 -23.63
N LYS A 82 -4.85 1.42 -24.53
CA LYS A 82 -3.77 0.78 -25.26
C LYS A 82 -2.44 0.92 -24.52
N TRP A 83 -1.91 -0.20 -24.07
CA TRP A 83 -0.57 -0.30 -23.49
C TRP A 83 0.49 -0.54 -24.56
N THR A 84 1.61 0.16 -24.43
CA THR A 84 2.87 -0.22 -25.08
C THR A 84 3.67 -1.03 -24.07
N LEU A 85 4.04 -2.25 -24.41
CA LEU A 85 4.75 -3.17 -23.52
C LEU A 85 6.15 -3.44 -24.05
N ASN A 86 7.13 -3.55 -23.16
CA ASN A 86 8.48 -4.01 -23.42
C ASN A 86 8.85 -5.14 -22.46
N ARG A 87 9.07 -6.34 -23.00
CA ARG A 87 9.66 -7.46 -22.28
C ARG A 87 11.18 -7.23 -22.23
N THR A 88 11.69 -6.92 -21.04
CA THR A 88 13.11 -6.60 -20.87
C THR A 88 13.99 -7.86 -20.94
N GLN A 89 15.30 -7.66 -20.95
CA GLN A 89 16.30 -8.74 -20.86
C GLN A 89 16.40 -9.38 -19.47
N TYR A 90 15.74 -8.81 -18.45
CA TYR A 90 15.87 -9.22 -17.06
C TYR A 90 14.79 -10.22 -16.65
N LYS A 91 15.19 -11.14 -15.78
CA LYS A 91 14.34 -12.19 -15.25
C LYS A 91 14.48 -12.24 -13.72
N GLY A 92 13.38 -12.45 -13.02
CA GLY A 92 13.36 -12.66 -11.58
C GLY A 92 13.02 -14.09 -11.18
N ASN A 93 13.33 -14.45 -9.94
CA ASN A 93 12.88 -15.70 -9.34
C ASN A 93 11.43 -15.57 -8.86
N VAL A 94 10.49 -15.80 -9.75
CA VAL A 94 9.03 -15.69 -9.50
C VAL A 94 8.46 -16.75 -8.57
N LYS A 95 9.28 -17.72 -8.12
CA LYS A 95 8.85 -18.77 -7.18
C LYS A 95 8.78 -18.26 -5.74
N ASP A 96 9.42 -17.13 -5.44
CA ASP A 96 9.42 -16.46 -4.16
C ASP A 96 8.69 -15.13 -4.28
N ALA A 97 7.59 -14.98 -3.57
CA ALA A 97 6.75 -13.78 -3.62
C ALA A 97 7.43 -12.50 -3.08
N HIS A 98 8.58 -12.62 -2.39
CA HIS A 98 9.36 -11.46 -1.94
C HIS A 98 10.11 -10.76 -3.09
N ASN A 99 10.37 -11.45 -4.20
CA ASN A 99 11.16 -10.96 -5.32
C ASN A 99 10.41 -9.95 -6.21
N ILE A 100 9.75 -9.01 -5.58
CA ILE A 100 8.88 -7.99 -6.20
C ILE A 100 9.65 -7.02 -7.10
N ILE A 101 8.89 -6.21 -7.83
CA ILE A 101 9.40 -5.09 -8.62
C ILE A 101 8.92 -3.80 -7.96
N SER A 102 9.83 -2.84 -7.80
CA SER A 102 9.50 -1.45 -7.47
C SER A 102 10.10 -0.53 -8.53
N MET A 103 9.36 0.49 -8.96
CA MET A 103 9.82 1.45 -9.95
C MET A 103 9.34 2.86 -9.63
N MET A 104 10.04 3.87 -10.12
CA MET A 104 9.62 5.26 -10.06
C MET A 104 10.30 6.06 -11.17
N LEU A 105 9.63 7.11 -11.67
CA LEU A 105 10.26 8.08 -12.56
C LEU A 105 10.87 9.20 -11.73
N ASP A 106 12.07 9.61 -12.11
CA ASP A 106 12.69 10.82 -11.57
C ASP A 106 12.14 12.09 -12.26
N GLY A 107 12.59 13.25 -11.80
CA GLY A 107 12.16 14.55 -12.34
C GLY A 107 12.59 14.83 -13.78
N ASP A 108 13.60 14.13 -14.28
CA ASP A 108 14.04 14.18 -15.69
C ASP A 108 13.30 13.14 -16.56
N GLY A 109 12.40 12.33 -15.97
CA GLY A 109 11.61 11.31 -16.67
C GLY A 109 12.31 9.97 -16.88
N TYR A 110 13.47 9.74 -16.25
CA TYR A 110 14.10 8.41 -16.29
C TYR A 110 13.39 7.46 -15.35
N LEU A 111 13.12 6.25 -15.84
CA LEU A 111 12.52 5.18 -15.05
C LEU A 111 13.62 4.45 -14.28
N HIS A 112 13.50 4.42 -12.94
CA HIS A 112 14.34 3.67 -12.03
C HIS A 112 13.61 2.39 -11.64
N VAL A 113 14.26 1.23 -11.74
CA VAL A 113 13.65 -0.08 -11.49
C VAL A 113 14.54 -0.93 -10.61
N SER A 114 13.98 -1.50 -9.56
CA SER A 114 14.63 -2.46 -8.68
C SER A 114 13.76 -3.72 -8.56
N PHE A 115 14.37 -4.92 -8.63
CA PHE A 115 13.65 -6.17 -8.77
C PHE A 115 14.43 -7.37 -8.24
N ASP A 116 13.71 -8.45 -7.88
CA ASP A 116 14.28 -9.77 -7.56
C ASP A 116 15.16 -9.78 -6.30
N HIS A 117 14.59 -9.34 -5.15
CA HIS A 117 15.33 -9.25 -3.89
C HIS A 117 14.67 -9.98 -2.73
N HIS A 118 15.37 -10.97 -2.22
CA HIS A 118 15.12 -11.60 -0.93
C HIS A 118 16.46 -12.00 -0.30
N GLY A 119 17.18 -10.99 0.24
CA GLY A 119 18.54 -11.18 0.75
C GLY A 119 19.57 -11.31 -0.38
N HIS A 120 19.36 -10.67 -1.53
CA HIS A 120 20.25 -10.72 -2.67
C HIS A 120 21.00 -9.39 -2.88
N LYS A 121 22.08 -9.45 -3.66
CA LYS A 121 22.76 -8.25 -4.14
C LYS A 121 21.77 -7.36 -4.89
N LEU A 122 21.96 -6.04 -4.78
CA LEU A 122 21.13 -5.05 -5.46
C LEU A 122 21.03 -5.32 -6.98
N ASN A 123 19.80 -5.45 -7.45
CA ASN A 123 19.42 -5.43 -8.86
C ASN A 123 18.70 -4.10 -9.13
N TYR A 124 19.40 -3.16 -9.70
CA TYR A 124 18.89 -1.84 -10.01
C TYR A 124 19.32 -1.44 -11.42
N CYS A 125 18.40 -0.87 -12.19
CA CYS A 125 18.62 -0.35 -13.53
C CYS A 125 17.88 0.98 -13.71
N ARG A 126 18.34 1.78 -14.68
CA ARG A 126 17.59 2.94 -15.19
C ARG A 126 17.19 2.72 -16.64
N SER A 127 16.16 3.42 -17.09
CA SER A 127 15.85 3.50 -18.52
C SER A 127 16.97 4.18 -19.30
N THR A 128 17.11 3.79 -20.57
CA THR A 128 18.17 4.32 -21.46
C THR A 128 17.93 5.76 -21.90
N ALA A 129 16.68 6.23 -21.80
CA ALA A 129 16.25 7.59 -22.09
C ALA A 129 15.03 7.99 -21.22
N PRO A 130 14.70 9.28 -21.11
CA PRO A 130 13.46 9.73 -20.48
C PRO A 130 12.24 9.06 -21.12
N HIS A 131 11.34 8.59 -20.27
CA HIS A 131 10.08 7.92 -20.66
C HIS A 131 10.26 6.64 -21.52
N ALA A 132 11.49 6.11 -21.64
CA ALA A 132 11.75 4.85 -22.34
C ALA A 132 11.41 3.65 -21.45
N LEU A 133 11.03 2.53 -22.10
CA LEU A 133 10.80 1.25 -21.43
C LEU A 133 12.01 0.31 -21.52
N GLU A 134 13.02 0.69 -22.31
CA GLU A 134 14.29 -0.04 -22.42
C GLU A 134 15.15 0.26 -21.20
N LEU A 135 15.64 -0.79 -20.54
CA LEU A 135 16.55 -0.68 -19.41
C LEU A 135 18.01 -0.83 -19.82
N GLY A 136 18.86 0.01 -19.24
CA GLY A 136 20.31 -0.14 -19.30
C GLY A 136 20.82 -1.31 -18.45
N ASP A 137 22.14 -1.40 -18.29
CA ASP A 137 22.78 -2.39 -17.45
C ASP A 137 22.47 -2.20 -15.96
N LYS A 138 22.69 -3.25 -15.16
CA LYS A 138 22.57 -3.16 -13.70
C LYS A 138 23.67 -2.26 -13.12
N GLU A 139 23.26 -1.32 -12.30
CA GLU A 139 24.14 -0.33 -11.67
C GLU A 139 24.15 -0.52 -10.14
N SER A 140 25.22 -0.04 -9.50
CA SER A 140 25.26 0.21 -8.07
C SER A 140 24.68 1.59 -7.77
N MET A 141 24.07 1.77 -6.60
CA MET A 141 23.62 3.09 -6.13
C MET A 141 24.74 3.82 -5.40
N THR A 142 25.05 3.40 -4.18
CA THR A 142 26.09 3.99 -3.32
C THR A 142 27.30 3.09 -3.13
N GLY A 143 27.15 1.80 -3.44
CA GLY A 143 28.13 0.76 -3.15
C GLY A 143 28.18 0.30 -1.69
N ILE A 144 27.29 0.84 -0.83
CA ILE A 144 27.27 0.57 0.61
C ILE A 144 26.04 -0.27 0.94
N ASP A 145 26.23 -1.40 1.67
CA ASP A 145 25.17 -2.32 2.14
C ASP A 145 24.26 -2.91 1.04
N GLU A 146 24.76 -2.99 -0.19
CA GLU A 146 24.02 -3.46 -1.38
C GLU A 146 24.13 -4.98 -1.58
N GLY A 147 24.75 -5.70 -0.66
CA GLY A 147 24.97 -7.16 -0.78
C GLY A 147 23.80 -8.01 -0.34
N ASN A 148 22.88 -7.47 0.46
CA ASN A 148 21.81 -8.24 1.10
C ASN A 148 20.51 -7.42 1.20
N VAL A 149 19.89 -7.17 0.05
CA VAL A 149 18.70 -6.32 -0.10
C VAL A 149 17.43 -7.14 -0.03
N THR A 150 16.44 -6.64 0.71
CA THR A 150 15.05 -7.15 0.70
C THR A 150 14.08 -5.97 0.83
N TYR A 151 12.87 -6.10 0.25
CA TYR A 151 11.82 -5.08 0.27
C TYR A 151 12.28 -3.73 -0.30
N PRO A 152 12.81 -3.68 -1.53
CA PRO A 152 13.19 -2.43 -2.16
C PRO A 152 11.96 -1.61 -2.53
N GLU A 153 11.95 -0.33 -2.17
CA GLU A 153 10.84 0.57 -2.47
C GLU A 153 11.36 1.94 -2.91
N PHE A 154 10.86 2.43 -4.05
CA PHE A 154 11.07 3.79 -4.50
C PHE A 154 9.92 4.70 -4.09
N TYR A 155 10.24 5.94 -3.76
CA TYR A 155 9.26 7.00 -3.52
C TYR A 155 9.73 8.29 -4.18
N PRO A 156 8.83 9.07 -4.80
CA PRO A 156 9.20 10.38 -5.34
C PRO A 156 9.31 11.40 -4.21
N LEU A 157 10.27 12.28 -4.33
CA LEU A 157 10.46 13.43 -3.46
C LEU A 157 10.15 14.73 -4.21
N ASN A 158 9.88 15.80 -3.47
CA ASN A 158 9.68 17.12 -4.06
C ASN A 158 10.93 17.55 -4.83
N GLY A 159 10.72 18.14 -6.02
CA GLY A 159 11.83 18.54 -6.90
C GLY A 159 12.32 17.46 -7.85
N GLY A 160 11.69 16.29 -7.87
CA GLY A 160 11.99 15.21 -8.79
C GLY A 160 13.06 14.22 -8.32
N ASP A 161 13.64 14.43 -7.15
CA ASP A 161 14.54 13.46 -6.52
C ASP A 161 13.76 12.19 -6.13
N LEU A 162 14.47 11.08 -5.90
CA LEU A 162 13.87 9.84 -5.43
C LEU A 162 14.44 9.42 -4.09
N LEU A 163 13.59 8.84 -3.26
CA LEU A 163 13.97 8.07 -2.09
C LEU A 163 13.94 6.58 -2.45
N TYR A 164 14.94 5.85 -2.00
CA TYR A 164 15.00 4.40 -2.09
C TYR A 164 15.27 3.81 -0.72
N VAL A 165 14.40 2.90 -0.29
CA VAL A 165 14.49 2.26 1.02
C VAL A 165 14.51 0.75 0.85
N TYR A 166 15.23 0.07 1.73
CA TYR A 166 15.30 -1.39 1.76
C TYR A 166 15.77 -1.91 3.11
N ARG A 167 15.51 -3.18 3.36
CA ARG A 167 16.14 -3.90 4.48
C ARG A 167 17.51 -4.39 4.03
N SER A 168 18.56 -4.02 4.78
CA SER A 168 19.85 -4.69 4.76
C SER A 168 19.90 -5.70 5.90
N GLY A 169 20.23 -6.95 5.61
CA GLY A 169 20.25 -8.05 6.57
C GLY A 169 19.15 -9.08 6.36
N SER A 170 18.76 -9.81 7.41
CA SER A 170 17.84 -10.95 7.33
C SER A 170 16.62 -10.78 8.24
N SER A 171 15.64 -11.69 8.11
CA SER A 171 14.48 -11.73 9.01
C SER A 171 14.94 -11.92 10.46
N GLY A 172 14.40 -11.08 11.38
CA GLY A 172 14.79 -11.05 12.80
C GLY A 172 16.09 -10.30 13.08
N ARG A 173 16.87 -9.89 12.07
CA ARG A 173 18.15 -9.17 12.22
C ARG A 173 18.42 -8.27 11.02
N GLY A 174 17.56 -7.29 10.79
CA GLY A 174 17.71 -6.39 9.64
C GLY A 174 17.53 -4.93 10.02
N ASN A 175 18.20 -4.07 9.26
CA ASN A 175 18.16 -2.63 9.42
C ASN A 175 17.47 -1.97 8.24
N LEU A 176 16.77 -0.87 8.50
CA LEU A 176 16.20 -0.03 7.44
C LEU A 176 17.26 0.97 6.97
N VAL A 177 17.56 0.90 5.69
CA VAL A 177 18.54 1.73 4.99
C VAL A 177 17.82 2.68 4.04
N MET A 178 18.34 3.91 3.90
CA MET A 178 17.78 4.93 3.00
C MET A 178 18.84 5.53 2.09
N ASN A 179 18.56 5.57 0.80
CA ASN A 179 19.33 6.29 -0.23
C ASN A 179 18.42 7.34 -0.88
N ARG A 180 19.01 8.46 -1.32
CA ARG A 180 18.36 9.50 -2.11
C ARG A 180 19.07 9.66 -3.44
N TYR A 181 18.32 9.68 -4.53
CA TYR A 181 18.81 10.08 -5.85
C TYR A 181 18.64 11.58 -6.02
N SER A 182 19.69 12.27 -6.36
CA SER A 182 19.66 13.67 -6.75
C SER A 182 19.58 13.77 -8.28
N VAL A 183 18.46 14.29 -8.77
CA VAL A 183 18.28 14.55 -10.23
C VAL A 183 19.33 15.53 -10.72
N LYS A 184 19.63 16.58 -9.95
CA LYS A 184 20.63 17.59 -10.30
C LYS A 184 22.04 17.00 -10.47
N GLU A 185 22.43 16.07 -9.58
CA GLU A 185 23.76 15.44 -9.59
C GLU A 185 23.80 14.14 -10.39
N ARG A 186 22.60 13.59 -10.71
CA ARG A 186 22.41 12.27 -11.33
C ARG A 186 23.11 11.15 -10.57
N LYS A 187 23.02 11.22 -9.23
CA LYS A 187 23.76 10.34 -8.32
C LYS A 187 22.95 9.98 -7.09
N TRP A 188 23.18 8.77 -6.61
CA TRP A 188 22.67 8.27 -5.33
C TRP A 188 23.58 8.71 -4.18
N HIS A 189 22.95 9.09 -3.08
CA HIS A 189 23.58 9.43 -1.81
C HIS A 189 22.96 8.60 -0.69
N ARG A 190 23.77 8.16 0.27
CA ARG A 190 23.27 7.55 1.49
C ARG A 190 22.69 8.64 2.39
N VAL A 191 21.42 8.45 2.84
CA VAL A 191 20.74 9.35 3.78
C VAL A 191 20.81 8.78 5.18
N GLN A 192 20.50 7.48 5.33
CA GLN A 192 20.56 6.78 6.61
C GLN A 192 21.26 5.42 6.42
N ASP A 193 22.32 5.19 7.16
CA ASP A 193 22.98 3.88 7.22
C ASP A 193 22.11 2.88 7.98
N VAL A 194 21.55 3.34 9.10
CA VAL A 194 20.59 2.61 9.93
C VAL A 194 19.56 3.60 10.45
N LEU A 195 18.39 3.66 9.85
CA LEU A 195 17.29 4.46 10.39
C LEU A 195 16.61 3.76 11.56
N ILE A 196 16.27 2.48 11.37
CA ILE A 196 15.72 1.64 12.42
C ILE A 196 16.68 0.50 12.67
N ASP A 197 17.12 0.38 13.92
CA ASP A 197 18.08 -0.62 14.38
C ASP A 197 17.33 -1.73 15.13
N GLY A 198 17.38 -2.93 14.61
CA GLY A 198 16.82 -4.13 15.24
C GLY A 198 17.66 -4.68 16.38
N GLU A 199 18.84 -4.10 16.68
CA GLU A 199 19.76 -4.47 17.76
C GLU A 199 20.19 -5.95 17.69
N ASP A 200 20.26 -6.53 16.48
CA ASP A 200 20.49 -7.97 16.21
C ASP A 200 19.51 -8.92 16.95
N LYS A 201 18.40 -8.39 17.46
CA LYS A 201 17.41 -9.11 18.27
C LYS A 201 16.05 -9.18 17.59
N ARG A 202 15.73 -8.22 16.72
CA ARG A 202 14.43 -8.07 16.06
C ARG A 202 14.58 -7.43 14.69
N ASN A 203 13.47 -7.34 13.99
CA ASN A 203 13.37 -6.64 12.71
C ASN A 203 12.18 -5.69 12.73
N ALA A 204 12.33 -4.53 12.11
CA ALA A 204 11.20 -3.66 11.77
C ALA A 204 10.64 -4.09 10.42
N TYR A 205 9.32 -4.28 10.34
CA TYR A 205 8.60 -4.42 9.08
C TYR A 205 7.81 -3.14 8.86
N TRP A 206 8.21 -2.37 7.86
CA TRP A 206 7.73 -1.00 7.65
C TRP A 206 6.80 -0.87 6.46
N GLN A 207 6.09 0.24 6.43
CA GLN A 207 5.51 0.89 5.26
C GLN A 207 5.78 2.38 5.33
N LEU A 208 5.88 3.00 4.16
CA LEU A 208 6.22 4.41 4.03
C LEU A 208 5.22 5.11 3.11
N TYR A 209 4.96 6.36 3.37
CA TYR A 209 4.14 7.23 2.54
C TYR A 209 4.76 8.63 2.49
N VAL A 210 4.89 9.19 1.30
CA VAL A 210 5.29 10.59 1.11
C VAL A 210 4.04 11.38 0.76
N ASP A 211 3.65 12.29 1.65
CA ASP A 211 2.47 13.12 1.47
C ASP A 211 2.69 14.24 0.43
N GLU A 212 1.63 14.99 0.08
CA GLU A 212 1.68 16.06 -0.92
C GLU A 212 2.55 17.24 -0.51
N ARG A 213 2.86 17.37 0.77
CA ARG A 213 3.76 18.42 1.30
C ARG A 213 5.21 17.97 1.30
N GLY A 214 5.47 16.70 0.95
CA GLY A 214 6.78 16.08 0.97
C GLY A 214 7.18 15.55 2.35
N THR A 215 6.23 15.46 3.31
CA THR A 215 6.48 14.79 4.57
C THR A 215 6.59 13.29 4.33
N ILE A 216 7.66 12.68 4.80
CA ILE A 216 7.83 11.24 4.78
C ILE A 216 7.25 10.70 6.09
N HIS A 217 6.20 9.89 5.98
CA HIS A 217 5.60 9.14 7.07
C HIS A 217 6.11 7.70 7.04
N LEU A 218 6.46 7.15 8.18
CA LEU A 218 6.97 5.79 8.35
C LEU A 218 6.26 5.14 9.53
N SER A 219 5.68 3.96 9.31
CA SER A 219 5.20 3.12 10.39
C SER A 219 5.77 1.72 10.26
N TRP A 220 5.88 1.01 11.37
CA TRP A 220 6.41 -0.35 11.38
C TRP A 220 5.85 -1.16 12.54
N VAL A 221 5.88 -2.49 12.38
CA VAL A 221 5.72 -3.45 13.47
C VAL A 221 7.08 -4.03 13.82
N TRP A 222 7.30 -4.37 15.08
CA TRP A 222 8.44 -5.16 15.51
C TRP A 222 8.18 -6.64 15.34
N ARG A 223 9.20 -7.40 14.99
CA ARG A 223 9.17 -8.85 14.88
C ARG A 223 10.41 -9.44 15.52
N GLU A 224 10.22 -10.28 16.55
CA GLU A 224 11.31 -10.75 17.40
C GLU A 224 12.09 -11.93 16.80
N THR A 225 11.45 -12.75 15.96
CA THR A 225 12.08 -13.91 15.31
C THR A 225 11.63 -14.02 13.84
N TRP A 226 12.00 -15.10 13.16
CA TRP A 226 11.49 -15.40 11.83
C TRP A 226 10.02 -15.85 11.80
N HIS A 227 9.43 -16.16 12.97
CA HIS A 227 8.03 -16.55 13.11
C HIS A 227 7.10 -15.32 13.08
N VAL A 228 6.05 -15.37 12.24
CA VAL A 228 5.11 -14.25 12.03
C VAL A 228 4.36 -13.91 13.31
N GLU A 229 3.99 -14.88 14.12
CA GLU A 229 3.28 -14.69 15.40
C GLU A 229 4.06 -13.85 16.41
N THR A 230 5.35 -13.61 16.17
CA THR A 230 6.17 -12.71 17.00
C THR A 230 6.08 -11.24 16.60
N ASN A 231 5.25 -10.90 15.61
CA ASN A 231 4.91 -9.50 15.32
C ASN A 231 4.18 -8.88 16.50
N HIS A 232 4.52 -7.64 16.81
CA HIS A 232 3.87 -6.90 17.88
C HIS A 232 4.03 -5.40 17.70
N ASP A 233 3.16 -4.65 18.33
CA ASP A 233 3.16 -3.19 18.36
C ASP A 233 3.15 -2.52 16.99
N LEU A 234 2.60 -1.34 16.90
CA LEU A 234 2.63 -0.48 15.73
C LEU A 234 3.32 0.82 16.13
N CYS A 235 4.40 1.15 15.40
CA CYS A 235 5.25 2.29 15.68
C CYS A 235 5.17 3.33 14.56
N TYR A 236 5.64 4.57 14.87
CA TYR A 236 5.57 5.69 13.92
C TYR A 236 6.76 6.64 14.02
N ALA A 237 7.12 7.21 12.85
CA ALA A 237 8.04 8.34 12.73
C ALA A 237 7.71 9.17 11.49
N ARG A 238 8.13 10.44 11.44
CA ARG A 238 8.01 11.31 10.26
C ARG A 238 9.25 12.18 10.04
N SER A 239 9.47 12.57 8.78
CA SER A 239 10.58 13.45 8.39
C SER A 239 10.07 14.56 7.46
N PHE A 240 10.61 15.77 7.62
CA PHE A 240 10.28 16.95 6.82
C PHE A 240 11.43 17.40 5.91
N ASP A 241 12.57 16.71 5.92
CA ASP A 241 13.81 17.07 5.26
C ASP A 241 14.41 15.92 4.44
N ASN A 242 13.52 15.20 3.72
CA ASN A 242 13.89 14.07 2.86
C ASN A 242 14.60 12.92 3.59
N GLY A 243 14.23 12.64 4.83
CA GLY A 243 14.70 11.50 5.61
C GLY A 243 15.97 11.76 6.43
N VAL A 244 16.47 13.00 6.51
CA VAL A 244 17.67 13.35 7.27
C VAL A 244 17.41 13.37 8.77
N THR A 245 16.35 14.07 9.20
CA THR A 245 15.93 14.09 10.61
C THR A 245 14.52 13.54 10.77
N TRP A 246 14.29 12.89 11.92
CA TRP A 246 13.05 12.19 12.18
C TRP A 246 12.41 12.65 13.48
N TYR A 247 11.08 12.66 13.50
CA TYR A 247 10.27 13.17 14.60
C TYR A 247 9.14 12.20 14.93
N LYS A 248 8.74 12.20 16.20
CA LYS A 248 7.50 11.61 16.70
C LYS A 248 6.28 12.43 16.24
N ALA A 249 5.08 11.90 16.38
CA ALA A 249 3.84 12.60 16.05
C ALA A 249 3.69 13.93 16.83
N ASN A 250 4.13 13.94 18.09
CA ASN A 250 4.11 15.14 18.95
C ASN A 250 5.23 16.17 18.65
N GLY A 251 6.01 15.97 17.57
CA GLY A 251 7.09 16.87 17.17
C GLY A 251 8.42 16.68 17.90
N LYS A 252 8.54 15.75 18.85
CA LYS A 252 9.82 15.43 19.49
C LYS A 252 10.75 14.76 18.49
N LYS A 253 11.98 15.32 18.35
CA LYS A 253 13.02 14.74 17.50
C LYS A 253 13.51 13.38 18.05
N TYR A 254 13.77 12.44 17.14
CA TYR A 254 14.43 11.19 17.47
C TYR A 254 15.95 11.36 17.62
N ASP A 255 16.53 10.65 18.58
CA ASP A 255 17.96 10.33 18.59
C ASP A 255 18.13 9.06 17.73
N LEU A 256 18.75 9.19 16.56
CA LEU A 256 18.93 8.08 15.61
C LEU A 256 20.12 7.18 16.03
N PRO A 257 20.05 5.90 15.67
CA PRO A 257 18.95 5.19 15.04
C PRO A 257 17.76 4.98 15.97
N ILE A 258 16.56 4.79 15.37
CA ILE A 258 15.37 4.42 16.13
C ILE A 258 15.51 2.97 16.59
N ARG A 259 15.33 2.75 17.90
CA ARG A 259 15.39 1.44 18.55
C ARG A 259 14.11 1.15 19.31
N TYR A 260 13.98 -0.06 19.80
CA TYR A 260 12.83 -0.48 20.58
C TYR A 260 12.52 0.45 21.77
N ASN A 261 13.56 0.92 22.48
CA ASN A 261 13.42 1.74 23.69
C ASN A 261 13.10 3.21 23.43
N ASN A 262 13.36 3.76 22.24
CA ASN A 262 13.06 5.15 21.90
C ASN A 262 11.95 5.31 20.85
N ALA A 263 11.44 4.23 20.28
CA ALA A 263 10.33 4.24 19.32
C ALA A 263 9.08 4.88 19.91
N GLU A 264 8.30 5.57 19.07
CA GLU A 264 6.93 5.96 19.40
C GLU A 264 5.98 4.81 19.05
N TYR A 265 5.14 4.44 19.99
CA TYR A 265 4.14 3.40 19.84
C TYR A 265 2.79 4.01 19.51
N ALA A 266 2.39 3.92 18.25
CA ALA A 266 1.07 4.37 17.79
C ALA A 266 -0.06 3.48 18.35
N CYS A 267 0.19 2.17 18.44
CA CYS A 267 -0.72 1.22 19.07
C CYS A 267 0.06 0.06 19.70
N ARG A 268 -0.25 -0.27 20.95
CA ARG A 268 0.34 -1.43 21.65
C ARG A 268 -0.46 -2.67 21.33
N ILE A 269 0.17 -3.63 20.67
CA ILE A 269 -0.44 -4.89 20.22
C ILE A 269 0.47 -6.04 20.66
N PRO A 270 -0.01 -7.00 21.46
CA PRO A 270 0.83 -8.09 21.95
C PRO A 270 1.22 -9.07 20.84
N GLN A 271 2.27 -9.86 21.05
CA GLN A 271 2.58 -11.02 20.23
C GLN A 271 1.41 -12.03 20.26
N ASN A 272 1.35 -12.91 19.27
CA ASN A 272 0.27 -13.90 19.11
C ASN A 272 -1.12 -13.29 18.90
N SER A 273 -1.20 -12.07 18.38
CA SER A 273 -2.45 -11.37 18.01
C SER A 273 -2.79 -11.50 16.52
N GLU A 274 -2.12 -12.36 15.78
CA GLU A 274 -2.24 -12.46 14.32
C GLU A 274 -1.98 -11.11 13.61
N LEU A 275 -1.16 -10.25 14.24
CA LEU A 275 -0.73 -8.99 13.64
C LEU A 275 0.17 -9.27 12.45
N ILE A 276 -0.19 -8.72 11.31
CA ILE A 276 0.59 -8.85 10.08
C ILE A 276 1.67 -7.77 9.96
N ASN A 277 2.74 -8.07 9.25
CA ASN A 277 3.77 -7.12 8.88
C ASN A 277 3.48 -6.44 7.53
N GLN A 278 4.06 -5.27 7.30
CA GLN A 278 3.99 -4.50 6.05
C GLN A 278 2.55 -4.32 5.55
N THR A 279 1.91 -3.30 6.02
CA THR A 279 0.55 -2.94 5.65
C THR A 279 0.55 -1.68 4.79
N SER A 280 -0.29 -0.70 5.07
CA SER A 280 -0.26 0.57 4.37
C SER A 280 -0.55 1.74 5.28
N MET A 281 -0.14 2.91 4.82
CA MET A 281 -0.47 4.16 5.49
C MET A 281 -0.78 5.26 4.47
N SER A 282 -1.45 6.29 4.94
CA SER A 282 -1.75 7.53 4.25
C SER A 282 -1.67 8.69 5.24
N ALA A 283 -1.85 9.90 4.79
CA ALA A 283 -1.99 11.07 5.64
C ALA A 283 -3.11 11.98 5.12
N ASP A 284 -3.77 12.72 6.01
CA ASP A 284 -4.71 13.76 5.63
C ASP A 284 -4.00 15.05 5.18
N ALA A 285 -4.76 16.05 4.74
CA ALA A 285 -4.24 17.34 4.32
C ALA A 285 -3.52 18.11 5.44
N SER A 286 -3.78 17.78 6.70
CA SER A 286 -3.07 18.32 7.87
C SER A 286 -1.77 17.58 8.18
N GLY A 287 -1.52 16.42 7.54
CA GLY A 287 -0.39 15.53 7.73
C GLY A 287 -0.54 14.65 8.96
N ASN A 288 -1.76 14.39 9.37
CA ASN A 288 -2.04 13.37 10.36
C ASN A 288 -1.98 11.99 9.70
N PRO A 289 -1.26 11.02 10.29
CA PRO A 289 -1.12 9.70 9.71
C PRO A 289 -2.32 8.79 9.99
N TYR A 290 -2.61 7.93 9.01
CA TYR A 290 -3.60 6.86 9.08
C TYR A 290 -2.91 5.56 8.65
N ILE A 291 -3.03 4.52 9.46
CA ILE A 291 -2.37 3.22 9.26
C ILE A 291 -3.43 2.14 9.20
N ALA A 292 -3.46 1.39 8.11
CA ALA A 292 -4.38 0.28 7.90
C ALA A 292 -3.64 -1.05 8.12
N THR A 293 -4.21 -1.94 8.91
CA THR A 293 -3.67 -3.27 9.22
C THR A 293 -4.77 -4.20 9.72
N TYR A 294 -4.42 -5.36 10.22
CA TYR A 294 -5.33 -6.24 10.93
C TYR A 294 -4.63 -6.95 12.09
N TRP A 295 -5.38 -7.23 13.12
CA TRP A 295 -4.97 -8.08 14.25
C TRP A 295 -6.19 -8.66 14.97
N ARG A 296 -5.95 -9.59 15.85
CA ARG A 296 -6.94 -10.19 16.72
C ARG A 296 -6.91 -9.51 18.10
N SER A 297 -8.06 -9.02 18.56
CA SER A 297 -8.21 -8.51 19.91
C SER A 297 -8.02 -9.64 20.94
N PRO A 298 -7.57 -9.35 22.17
CA PRO A 298 -7.40 -10.37 23.22
C PRO A 298 -8.66 -11.19 23.52
N ASP A 299 -9.83 -10.59 23.35
CA ASP A 299 -11.13 -11.18 23.66
C ASP A 299 -11.79 -11.90 22.48
N SER A 300 -11.06 -12.06 21.35
CA SER A 300 -11.57 -12.67 20.12
C SER A 300 -10.58 -13.67 19.56
N GLU A 301 -11.09 -14.70 18.90
CA GLU A 301 -10.29 -15.63 18.08
C GLU A 301 -10.20 -15.18 16.61
N VAL A 302 -10.95 -14.16 16.21
CA VAL A 302 -11.08 -13.73 14.82
C VAL A 302 -10.30 -12.44 14.59
N PRO A 303 -9.27 -12.44 13.72
CA PRO A 303 -8.59 -11.22 13.29
C PRO A 303 -9.53 -10.30 12.51
N GLN A 304 -9.48 -9.00 12.83
CA GLN A 304 -10.29 -7.96 12.20
C GLN A 304 -9.41 -6.93 11.51
N TYR A 305 -9.89 -6.40 10.39
CA TYR A 305 -9.32 -5.18 9.83
C TYR A 305 -9.47 -4.03 10.81
N CYS A 306 -8.42 -3.25 10.95
CA CYS A 306 -8.34 -2.13 11.87
C CYS A 306 -7.64 -0.93 11.22
N ILE A 307 -7.95 0.25 11.74
CA ILE A 307 -7.29 1.49 11.41
C ILE A 307 -6.72 2.11 12.69
N VAL A 308 -5.49 2.62 12.60
CA VAL A 308 -4.84 3.42 13.66
C VAL A 308 -4.53 4.78 13.08
N TRP A 309 -4.91 5.85 13.77
CA TRP A 309 -4.68 7.22 13.29
C TRP A 309 -4.31 8.18 14.41
N HIS A 310 -3.68 9.29 14.06
CA HIS A 310 -3.38 10.40 14.95
C HIS A 310 -4.27 11.58 14.59
N ASP A 311 -4.96 12.17 15.56
CA ASP A 311 -5.90 13.29 15.34
C ASP A 311 -5.25 14.68 15.43
N GLY A 312 -3.92 14.71 15.57
CA GLY A 312 -3.13 15.90 15.86
C GLY A 312 -2.69 15.99 17.33
N GLU A 313 -3.39 15.33 18.25
CA GLU A 313 -3.11 15.34 19.68
C GLU A 313 -2.72 13.94 20.21
N THR A 314 -3.44 12.89 19.80
CA THR A 314 -3.26 11.53 20.32
C THR A 314 -3.53 10.46 19.29
N TRP A 315 -3.08 9.25 19.58
CA TRP A 315 -3.32 8.06 18.76
C TRP A 315 -4.64 7.39 19.13
N HIS A 316 -5.36 6.97 18.11
CA HIS A 316 -6.62 6.24 18.20
C HIS A 316 -6.56 4.95 17.38
N ASN A 317 -7.43 4.00 17.68
CA ASN A 317 -7.65 2.84 16.82
C ASN A 317 -9.13 2.47 16.75
N ARG A 318 -9.52 1.82 15.64
CA ARG A 318 -10.89 1.37 15.43
C ARG A 318 -10.90 0.11 14.56
N GLN A 319 -11.81 -0.80 14.85
CA GLN A 319 -12.14 -1.93 14.02
C GLN A 319 -12.93 -1.46 12.78
N VAL A 320 -12.60 -2.03 11.62
CA VAL A 320 -13.22 -1.74 10.32
C VAL A 320 -14.18 -2.86 9.91
N SER A 321 -13.81 -4.12 10.11
CA SER A 321 -14.57 -5.30 9.67
C SER A 321 -15.34 -5.98 10.81
N GLU A 322 -16.30 -6.82 10.44
CA GLU A 322 -17.03 -7.72 11.34
C GLU A 322 -16.88 -9.17 10.82
N ARG A 323 -15.64 -9.66 10.79
CA ARG A 323 -15.33 -11.02 10.35
C ARG A 323 -15.71 -12.06 11.39
N HIS A 324 -15.99 -13.27 10.91
CA HIS A 324 -16.47 -14.39 11.74
C HIS A 324 -15.51 -15.60 11.71
N THR A 325 -14.62 -15.68 10.70
CA THR A 325 -13.76 -16.85 10.50
C THR A 325 -12.37 -16.61 11.06
N PRO A 326 -11.92 -17.41 12.05
CA PRO A 326 -10.57 -17.33 12.58
C PRO A 326 -9.54 -17.87 11.60
N PHE A 327 -8.30 -17.37 11.70
CA PHE A 327 -7.14 -17.92 11.01
C PHE A 327 -5.88 -17.69 11.83
N SER A 328 -4.79 -18.37 11.45
CA SER A 328 -3.49 -18.23 12.13
C SER A 328 -2.38 -17.91 11.14
N LEU A 329 -1.50 -16.99 11.55
CA LEU A 329 -0.27 -16.62 10.84
C LEU A 329 0.97 -17.37 11.34
N LYS A 330 0.83 -18.39 12.18
CA LYS A 330 1.97 -19.12 12.76
C LYS A 330 2.92 -19.65 11.70
N GLY A 331 4.24 -19.53 11.99
CA GLY A 331 5.31 -19.98 11.11
C GLY A 331 5.96 -18.84 10.33
N GLY A 332 6.69 -19.15 9.27
CA GLY A 332 7.42 -18.21 8.43
C GLY A 332 7.17 -18.41 6.94
N GLY A 333 7.86 -17.60 6.12
CA GLY A 333 7.68 -17.56 4.67
C GLY A 333 6.41 -16.81 4.26
N THR A 334 6.13 -16.77 2.96
CA THR A 334 4.90 -16.19 2.45
C THR A 334 3.72 -17.08 2.84
N LYS A 335 2.72 -16.49 3.49
CA LYS A 335 1.57 -17.20 4.01
C LYS A 335 0.42 -17.21 3.01
N MET A 336 -0.34 -18.30 3.00
CA MET A 336 -1.67 -18.32 2.40
C MET A 336 -2.66 -17.76 3.42
N ILE A 337 -3.10 -16.53 3.21
CA ILE A 337 -3.91 -15.77 4.17
C ILE A 337 -5.31 -15.56 3.59
N PRO A 338 -6.42 -15.82 4.35
CA PRO A 338 -7.79 -15.67 3.86
C PRO A 338 -8.19 -14.20 3.62
N ILE A 339 -7.40 -13.25 4.10
CA ILE A 339 -7.60 -11.81 3.88
C ILE A 339 -6.33 -11.17 3.32
N ALA A 340 -6.46 -10.11 2.53
CA ALA A 340 -5.32 -9.31 2.08
C ALA A 340 -4.83 -8.38 3.20
N ARG A 341 -3.55 -8.03 3.20
CA ARG A 341 -3.10 -6.82 3.87
C ARG A 341 -3.74 -5.63 3.17
N PRO A 342 -4.34 -4.70 3.90
CA PRO A 342 -5.17 -3.66 3.28
C PRO A 342 -4.33 -2.53 2.66
N ARG A 343 -5.00 -1.72 1.83
CA ARG A 343 -4.52 -0.42 1.38
C ARG A 343 -5.47 0.67 1.86
N ILE A 344 -4.92 1.81 2.27
CA ILE A 344 -5.71 2.96 2.73
C ILE A 344 -5.44 4.18 1.87
N VAL A 345 -6.50 4.92 1.60
CA VAL A 345 -6.49 6.23 0.95
C VAL A 345 -7.37 7.16 1.79
N VAL A 346 -6.94 8.40 1.99
CA VAL A 346 -7.65 9.41 2.79
C VAL A 346 -7.85 10.66 1.95
N GLU A 347 -9.07 11.19 1.94
CA GLU A 347 -9.41 12.43 1.23
C GLU A 347 -10.50 13.20 1.97
N GLY A 348 -10.26 14.47 2.28
CA GLY A 348 -11.26 15.34 2.93
C GLY A 348 -11.79 14.85 4.28
N GLY A 349 -11.07 13.93 4.93
CA GLY A 349 -11.50 13.25 6.16
C GLY A 349 -12.20 11.91 5.91
N GLU A 350 -12.55 11.61 4.66
CA GLU A 350 -13.11 10.32 4.26
C GLU A 350 -12.03 9.25 4.13
N ILE A 351 -12.39 8.02 4.45
CA ILE A 351 -11.49 6.86 4.44
C ILE A 351 -11.97 5.88 3.39
N PHE A 352 -11.05 5.49 2.51
CA PHE A 352 -11.24 4.41 1.53
C PHE A 352 -10.25 3.30 1.87
N TYR A 353 -10.76 2.17 2.33
CA TYR A 353 -10.02 1.03 2.81
C TYR A 353 -10.18 -0.14 1.84
N ILE A 354 -9.15 -0.41 1.02
CA ILE A 354 -9.19 -1.41 -0.05
C ILE A 354 -8.63 -2.72 0.48
N PHE A 355 -9.30 -3.83 0.22
CA PHE A 355 -8.94 -5.13 0.74
C PHE A 355 -9.50 -6.29 -0.09
N ARG A 356 -9.17 -7.50 0.29
CA ARG A 356 -9.75 -8.76 -0.18
C ARG A 356 -10.02 -9.65 1.03
N ASP A 357 -11.19 -10.28 1.09
CA ASP A 357 -11.59 -11.19 2.16
C ASP A 357 -12.34 -12.41 1.58
N GLU A 358 -11.99 -13.62 2.03
CA GLU A 358 -12.69 -14.84 1.63
C GLU A 358 -14.18 -14.83 2.02
N GLU A 359 -14.53 -14.20 3.16
CA GLU A 359 -15.93 -14.03 3.58
C GLU A 359 -16.74 -13.17 2.59
N ARG A 360 -16.07 -12.43 1.70
CA ARG A 360 -16.65 -11.65 0.59
C ARG A 360 -16.37 -12.28 -0.79
N GLY A 361 -16.06 -13.59 -0.85
CA GLY A 361 -15.77 -14.27 -2.10
C GLY A 361 -14.42 -13.92 -2.71
N SER A 362 -13.44 -13.49 -1.92
CA SER A 362 -12.09 -13.10 -2.36
C SER A 362 -12.06 -12.06 -3.47
N ARG A 363 -13.02 -11.15 -3.51
CA ARG A 363 -13.12 -10.05 -4.47
C ARG A 363 -12.27 -8.86 -4.04
N VAL A 364 -11.93 -8.00 -5.00
CA VAL A 364 -11.45 -6.66 -4.65
C VAL A 364 -12.61 -5.92 -4.00
N SER A 365 -12.45 -5.54 -2.75
CA SER A 365 -13.49 -4.89 -1.96
C SER A 365 -12.97 -3.57 -1.39
N MET A 366 -13.89 -2.65 -1.11
CA MET A 366 -13.60 -1.38 -0.47
C MET A 366 -14.57 -1.15 0.68
N ALA A 367 -14.04 -0.76 1.84
CA ALA A 367 -14.82 -0.17 2.92
C ALA A 367 -14.62 1.35 2.89
N HIS A 368 -15.73 2.08 3.00
CA HIS A 368 -15.76 3.55 3.02
C HIS A 368 -16.38 4.06 4.32
N ALA A 369 -15.80 5.11 4.88
CA ALA A 369 -16.37 5.86 5.99
C ALA A 369 -16.16 7.36 5.75
N ALA A 370 -17.20 8.15 5.99
CA ALA A 370 -17.15 9.62 5.85
C ALA A 370 -16.26 10.30 6.91
N ALA A 371 -15.95 9.61 8.00
CA ALA A 371 -15.01 10.04 9.02
C ALA A 371 -14.49 8.85 9.81
N VAL A 372 -13.21 8.85 10.16
CA VAL A 372 -12.55 7.72 10.84
C VAL A 372 -13.08 7.47 12.26
N GLY A 373 -13.35 8.51 13.01
CA GLY A 373 -13.74 8.41 14.43
C GLY A 373 -15.24 8.15 14.66
N THR A 374 -16.07 8.44 13.67
CA THR A 374 -17.53 8.34 13.74
C THR A 374 -18.07 7.89 12.39
N GLY A 375 -19.29 7.36 12.39
CA GLY A 375 -19.92 6.90 11.17
C GLY A 375 -19.82 5.38 10.98
N GLU A 376 -20.66 4.89 10.11
CA GLU A 376 -20.72 3.49 9.74
C GLU A 376 -19.79 3.22 8.56
N TRP A 377 -19.27 2.00 8.49
CA TRP A 377 -18.54 1.53 7.32
C TRP A 377 -19.52 0.99 6.29
N THR A 378 -19.41 1.47 5.05
CA THR A 378 -20.11 0.88 3.90
C THR A 378 -19.13 0.03 3.10
N PHE A 379 -19.59 -1.13 2.64
CA PHE A 379 -18.75 -2.11 1.94
C PHE A 379 -19.22 -2.33 0.52
N THR A 380 -18.33 -2.18 -0.45
CA THR A 380 -18.61 -2.38 -1.89
C THR A 380 -17.61 -3.34 -2.49
N ASP A 381 -18.05 -4.30 -3.29
CA ASP A 381 -17.16 -5.15 -4.10
C ASP A 381 -16.88 -4.44 -5.43
N LEU A 382 -15.60 -4.26 -5.73
CA LEU A 382 -15.13 -3.56 -6.93
C LEU A 382 -14.92 -4.50 -8.14
N THR A 383 -14.89 -5.83 -7.88
CA THR A 383 -14.88 -6.87 -8.91
C THR A 383 -16.02 -7.86 -8.69
N ASP A 384 -16.48 -8.52 -9.74
CA ASP A 384 -17.44 -9.61 -9.70
C ASP A 384 -16.79 -11.00 -9.74
N PHE A 385 -15.46 -11.05 -9.79
CA PHE A 385 -14.64 -12.25 -9.81
C PHE A 385 -13.64 -12.27 -8.63
N PRO A 386 -13.20 -13.48 -8.19
CA PRO A 386 -12.20 -13.61 -7.13
C PRO A 386 -10.79 -13.27 -7.64
N VAL A 387 -9.94 -12.76 -6.75
CA VAL A 387 -8.52 -12.46 -7.01
C VAL A 387 -7.56 -13.27 -6.14
N ASP A 388 -8.09 -14.10 -5.25
CA ASP A 388 -7.41 -15.04 -4.33
C ASP A 388 -6.22 -14.43 -3.57
N ALA A 389 -4.96 -14.75 -3.92
CA ALA A 389 -3.78 -14.29 -3.18
C ALA A 389 -3.38 -12.82 -3.45
N TRP A 390 -4.23 -12.07 -4.15
CA TRP A 390 -3.99 -10.66 -4.42
C TRP A 390 -4.03 -9.81 -3.15
N GLU A 391 -3.14 -8.84 -3.08
CA GLU A 391 -3.12 -7.76 -2.11
C GLU A 391 -3.12 -6.40 -2.82
N PRO A 392 -3.80 -5.37 -2.28
CA PRO A 392 -4.00 -4.11 -2.98
C PRO A 392 -2.72 -3.29 -3.11
N SER A 393 -2.47 -2.83 -4.33
CA SER A 393 -1.56 -1.72 -4.63
C SER A 393 -2.24 -0.73 -5.57
N HIS A 394 -1.97 0.56 -5.43
CA HIS A 394 -2.56 1.61 -6.24
C HIS A 394 -1.50 2.57 -6.75
N ASP A 395 -1.87 3.34 -7.76
CA ASP A 395 -1.08 4.43 -8.31
C ASP A 395 -1.12 5.64 -7.35
N THR A 396 -0.13 5.72 -6.46
CA THR A 396 -0.06 6.76 -5.43
C THR A 396 0.11 8.15 -6.03
N GLU A 397 0.82 8.26 -7.16
CA GLU A 397 1.07 9.55 -7.80
C GLU A 397 -0.16 10.05 -8.55
N LEU A 398 -0.90 9.16 -9.20
CA LEU A 398 -2.19 9.50 -9.81
C LEU A 398 -3.20 9.97 -8.76
N TRP A 399 -3.26 9.26 -7.63
CA TRP A 399 -4.10 9.68 -6.51
C TRP A 399 -3.74 11.08 -6.01
N LYS A 400 -2.48 11.33 -5.71
CA LYS A 400 -2.02 12.65 -5.23
C LYS A 400 -2.28 13.77 -6.23
N GLN A 401 -2.08 13.51 -7.53
CA GLN A 401 -2.18 14.54 -8.56
C GLN A 401 -3.62 14.80 -9.05
N LYS A 402 -4.45 13.76 -9.12
CA LYS A 402 -5.75 13.80 -9.83
C LYS A 402 -6.91 13.20 -9.06
N ARG A 403 -6.71 12.67 -7.86
CA ARG A 403 -7.74 11.97 -7.06
C ARG A 403 -8.45 10.84 -7.82
N ARG A 404 -7.71 10.16 -8.69
CA ARG A 404 -8.18 8.97 -9.39
C ARG A 404 -7.56 7.74 -8.75
N LEU A 405 -8.40 6.76 -8.39
CA LEU A 405 -7.95 5.51 -7.78
C LEU A 405 -7.80 4.44 -8.86
N HIS A 406 -6.56 4.14 -9.22
CA HIS A 406 -6.23 3.05 -10.13
C HIS A 406 -5.50 1.95 -9.36
N LEU A 407 -6.05 0.73 -9.38
CA LEU A 407 -5.50 -0.44 -8.69
C LEU A 407 -4.89 -1.41 -9.70
N PHE A 408 -3.74 -1.99 -9.34
CA PHE A 408 -3.22 -3.17 -10.04
C PHE A 408 -4.01 -4.39 -9.59
N VAL A 409 -4.60 -5.13 -10.53
CA VAL A 409 -5.42 -6.31 -10.24
C VAL A 409 -4.96 -7.49 -11.09
N GLN A 410 -4.73 -8.62 -10.44
CA GLN A 410 -4.46 -9.90 -11.09
C GLN A 410 -4.96 -11.03 -10.20
N HIS A 411 -5.60 -12.04 -10.78
CA HIS A 411 -5.92 -13.26 -10.08
C HIS A 411 -4.65 -14.09 -9.89
N THR A 412 -4.20 -14.26 -8.65
CA THR A 412 -2.98 -15.02 -8.32
C THR A 412 -3.25 -16.07 -7.26
N LYS A 413 -2.44 -17.10 -7.24
CA LYS A 413 -2.42 -18.11 -6.18
C LYS A 413 -1.18 -17.92 -5.30
N GLN A 414 -1.21 -18.50 -4.11
CA GLN A 414 -0.07 -18.61 -3.22
C GLN A 414 -0.27 -19.84 -2.34
N GLY A 415 0.73 -20.70 -2.27
CA GLY A 415 0.76 -21.79 -1.29
C GLY A 415 1.43 -21.33 0.00
N ASP A 416 1.06 -21.94 1.11
CA ASP A 416 1.63 -21.61 2.41
C ASP A 416 3.12 -21.95 2.51
N GLY A 417 3.94 -21.06 3.04
CA GLY A 417 5.38 -21.25 3.22
C GLY A 417 6.17 -21.31 1.90
N GLU A 418 5.99 -20.35 1.00
CA GLU A 418 6.66 -20.24 -0.32
C GLU A 418 6.30 -21.34 -1.32
N LYS A 419 5.21 -22.07 -1.11
CA LYS A 419 4.78 -23.10 -2.06
C LYS A 419 4.11 -22.47 -3.27
N MET A 420 4.44 -22.98 -4.46
CA MET A 420 3.74 -22.64 -5.69
C MET A 420 2.45 -23.46 -5.81
N VAL A 421 1.47 -22.86 -6.46
CA VAL A 421 0.23 -23.54 -6.88
C VAL A 421 0.20 -23.56 -8.40
N VAL A 422 -0.04 -24.73 -9.01
CA VAL A 422 -0.16 -24.84 -10.46
C VAL A 422 -1.33 -23.97 -10.93
N PHE A 423 -1.02 -22.95 -11.73
CA PHE A 423 -1.97 -22.00 -12.22
C PHE A 423 -1.44 -21.34 -13.50
N GLU A 424 -2.26 -21.19 -14.52
CA GLU A 424 -1.84 -20.57 -15.77
C GLU A 424 -1.65 -19.06 -15.61
N PRO A 425 -0.77 -18.42 -16.40
CA PRO A 425 -0.61 -16.98 -16.39
C PRO A 425 -1.94 -16.25 -16.61
N GLN A 426 -2.31 -15.39 -15.68
CA GLN A 426 -3.58 -14.68 -15.67
C GLN A 426 -3.46 -13.27 -16.26
N PRO A 427 -4.55 -12.73 -16.82
CA PRO A 427 -4.60 -11.33 -17.21
C PRO A 427 -4.30 -10.39 -16.06
N ILE A 428 -3.58 -9.33 -16.36
CA ILE A 428 -3.33 -8.19 -15.48
C ILE A 428 -4.24 -7.06 -15.93
N TYR A 429 -4.89 -6.41 -14.97
CA TYR A 429 -5.74 -5.28 -15.18
C TYR A 429 -5.31 -4.07 -14.36
N VAL A 430 -5.57 -2.88 -14.89
CA VAL A 430 -5.73 -1.68 -14.08
C VAL A 430 -7.21 -1.52 -13.84
N LEU A 431 -7.62 -1.63 -12.58
CA LEU A 431 -8.99 -1.34 -12.15
C LEU A 431 -9.07 0.16 -11.86
N GLU A 432 -9.80 0.88 -12.67
CA GLU A 432 -10.08 2.29 -12.51
C GLU A 432 -11.39 2.46 -11.74
N VAL A 433 -11.33 3.21 -10.66
CA VAL A 433 -12.50 3.53 -9.83
C VAL A 433 -12.85 4.98 -10.10
N ASP A 434 -13.89 5.19 -10.90
CA ASP A 434 -14.39 6.52 -11.21
C ASP A 434 -15.32 7.00 -10.10
N SER A 435 -15.10 8.19 -9.61
CA SER A 435 -15.83 8.85 -8.52
C SER A 435 -15.90 8.03 -7.22
N LEU A 436 -15.06 8.37 -6.25
CA LEU A 436 -15.17 7.86 -4.89
C LEU A 436 -16.30 8.55 -4.08
N HIS A 437 -16.96 9.57 -4.70
CA HIS A 437 -18.06 10.36 -4.12
C HIS A 437 -19.36 10.21 -4.88
#